data_d729e7372bb2c100dbdcb098ae7d45cf
#
_entry.id   d729e7372bb2c100dbdcb098ae7d45cf
#
_cell.length_a   1.000
_cell.length_b   1.000
_cell.length_c   1.000
_cell.angle_alpha   90.00
_cell.angle_beta   90.00
_cell.angle_gamma   90.00
#
_symmetry.space_group_name_H-M   'P 1'
#
loop_
_entity.id
_entity.type
_entity.pdbx_description
1 polymer ?
#
loop_
_entity_poly.entity_id
_entity_poly.type
_entity_poly.pdbx_seq_one_letter_code
_entity_poly.pdbx_strand_id
1 'polypeptide(L)'
;MTSRSQLGATLGLKVDHIPQGRPNRPGTPMMPKAITIHNTDNPNMGADAEAHARFVSNTGYYVYGGKKRYISWHYTVDDDSCIRHLPLNEVGFHAGSASGNRTSIGIEICMNEGIDQARAFDRAQRLVACLCYDLGFSVDTDIHPHMHW
;
A
#
# COMPACT_ATOMS: atom_id res chain seq x y z
N MET A 1 -14.33 -23.37 0.27
CA MET A 1 -13.60 -22.20 -0.29
C MET A 1 -14.10 -20.92 0.35
N THR A 2 -13.19 -20.05 0.79
CA THR A 2 -13.56 -18.75 1.34
C THR A 2 -13.98 -17.83 0.19
N SER A 3 -15.16 -17.20 0.28
CA SER A 3 -15.64 -16.30 -0.77
C SER A 3 -14.93 -14.94 -0.74
N ARG A 4 -14.99 -14.17 -1.85
CA ARG A 4 -14.46 -12.80 -1.92
C ARG A 4 -15.03 -11.91 -0.81
N SER A 5 -16.33 -11.99 -0.52
CA SER A 5 -16.99 -11.22 0.53
C SER A 5 -16.50 -11.59 1.93
N GLN A 6 -16.27 -12.89 2.21
CA GLN A 6 -15.71 -13.35 3.48
C GLN A 6 -14.29 -12.85 3.68
N LEU A 7 -13.42 -12.89 2.64
CA LEU A 7 -12.08 -12.32 2.71
C LEU A 7 -12.12 -10.83 2.99
N GLY A 8 -12.95 -10.09 2.28
CA GLY A 8 -13.09 -8.64 2.45
C GLY A 8 -13.58 -8.22 3.83
N ALA A 9 -14.54 -8.96 4.39
CA ALA A 9 -15.09 -8.68 5.73
C ALA A 9 -14.04 -8.79 6.86
N THR A 10 -12.97 -9.57 6.64
CA THR A 10 -11.93 -9.80 7.65
C THR A 10 -10.70 -8.89 7.51
N LEU A 11 -10.70 -7.96 6.54
CA LEU A 11 -9.56 -7.07 6.32
C LEU A 11 -9.43 -5.98 7.38
N GLY A 12 -10.52 -5.57 8.03
CA GLY A 12 -10.52 -4.35 8.84
C GLY A 12 -10.24 -3.10 8.00
N LEU A 13 -10.77 -3.09 6.75
CA LEU A 13 -10.48 -2.03 5.79
C LEU A 13 -11.07 -0.69 6.24
N LYS A 14 -10.19 0.30 6.35
CA LYS A 14 -10.52 1.71 6.50
C LYS A 14 -10.11 2.46 5.23
N VAL A 15 -10.81 3.53 4.91
CA VAL A 15 -10.44 4.45 3.82
C VAL A 15 -10.05 5.79 4.45
N ASP A 16 -8.78 6.13 4.33
CA ASP A 16 -8.21 7.39 4.80
C ASP A 16 -7.30 7.94 3.70
N HIS A 17 -7.91 8.59 2.72
CA HIS A 17 -7.21 9.09 1.56
C HIS A 17 -6.33 10.29 1.91
N ILE A 18 -5.11 10.29 1.40
CA ILE A 18 -4.27 11.48 1.35
C ILE A 18 -5.10 12.63 0.78
N PRO A 19 -5.13 13.81 1.40
CA PRO A 19 -5.92 14.94 0.90
C PRO A 19 -5.56 15.31 -0.54
N GLN A 20 -6.55 15.66 -1.34
CA GLN A 20 -6.32 16.16 -2.70
C GLN A 20 -5.44 17.41 -2.70
N GLY A 21 -4.60 17.55 -3.72
CA GLY A 21 -3.69 18.69 -3.85
C GLY A 21 -2.40 18.57 -3.04
N ARG A 22 -2.22 17.48 -2.28
CA ARG A 22 -0.93 17.20 -1.65
C ARG A 22 0.12 16.84 -2.72
N PRO A 23 1.40 17.25 -2.57
CA PRO A 23 2.44 16.93 -3.56
C PRO A 23 2.65 15.43 -3.80
N ASN A 24 2.37 14.60 -2.81
CA ASN A 24 2.43 13.14 -2.90
C ASN A 24 1.13 12.47 -3.39
N ARG A 25 0.10 13.27 -3.72
CA ARG A 25 -1.12 12.82 -4.40
C ARG A 25 -1.37 13.68 -5.63
N PRO A 26 -0.71 13.37 -6.76
CA PRO A 26 -0.81 14.19 -7.99
C PRO A 26 -2.19 14.11 -8.66
N GLY A 27 -3.04 13.13 -8.29
CA GLY A 27 -4.33 12.89 -8.94
C GLY A 27 -4.19 12.40 -10.39
N THR A 28 -3.00 11.95 -10.77
CA THR A 28 -2.76 11.42 -12.12
C THR A 28 -3.52 10.10 -12.30
N PRO A 29 -4.35 9.98 -13.34
CA PRO A 29 -5.08 8.74 -13.60
C PRO A 29 -4.14 7.54 -13.84
N MET A 30 -4.53 6.38 -13.32
CA MET A 30 -3.84 5.12 -13.49
C MET A 30 -4.86 4.02 -13.84
N MET A 31 -4.47 3.13 -14.74
CA MET A 31 -5.12 1.83 -14.91
C MET A 31 -4.15 0.77 -14.38
N PRO A 32 -4.40 0.23 -13.17
CA PRO A 32 -3.48 -0.72 -12.58
C PRO A 32 -3.44 -2.03 -13.37
N LYS A 33 -2.24 -2.59 -13.49
CA LYS A 33 -1.96 -3.87 -14.16
C LYS A 33 -1.27 -4.86 -13.24
N ALA A 34 -0.82 -4.39 -12.07
CA ALA A 34 -0.07 -5.19 -11.13
C ALA A 34 -0.25 -4.70 -9.69
N ILE A 35 0.23 -5.48 -8.75
CA ILE A 35 0.37 -5.13 -7.34
C ILE A 35 1.85 -5.18 -6.98
N THR A 36 2.35 -4.14 -6.30
CA THR A 36 3.70 -4.14 -5.75
C THR A 36 3.64 -4.28 -4.25
N ILE A 37 4.32 -5.29 -3.72
CA ILE A 37 4.43 -5.55 -2.29
C ILE A 37 5.72 -4.96 -1.75
N HIS A 38 5.56 -4.14 -0.72
CA HIS A 38 6.64 -3.57 0.08
C HIS A 38 6.50 -4.00 1.54
N ASN A 39 7.57 -3.88 2.28
CA ASN A 39 7.50 -3.73 3.73
C ASN A 39 7.90 -2.30 4.10
N THR A 40 7.42 -1.82 5.23
CA THR A 40 7.68 -0.43 5.64
C THR A 40 9.13 -0.17 6.02
N ASP A 41 9.93 -1.22 6.21
CA ASP A 41 11.31 -1.14 6.72
C ASP A 41 11.46 -0.21 7.94
N ASN A 42 10.40 -0.15 8.75
CA ASN A 42 10.30 0.72 9.92
C ASN A 42 10.06 -0.13 11.18
N PRO A 43 11.13 -0.49 11.91
CA PRO A 43 11.03 -1.33 13.11
C PRO A 43 10.57 -0.55 14.35
N ASN A 44 10.39 0.77 14.28
CA ASN A 44 10.07 1.58 15.45
C ASN A 44 8.76 1.14 16.09
N MET A 45 8.76 1.04 17.41
CA MET A 45 7.53 0.77 18.17
C MET A 45 6.43 1.78 17.81
N GLY A 46 5.22 1.28 17.55
CA GLY A 46 4.08 2.13 17.17
C GLY A 46 4.06 2.61 15.72
N ALA A 47 4.99 2.13 14.87
CA ALA A 47 4.95 2.38 13.41
C ALA A 47 3.95 1.43 12.72
N ASP A 48 2.71 1.48 13.16
CA ASP A 48 1.55 0.72 12.67
C ASP A 48 0.93 1.37 11.42
N ALA A 49 -0.15 0.80 10.91
CA ALA A 49 -0.84 1.32 9.74
C ALA A 49 -1.43 2.73 9.97
N GLU A 50 -1.91 3.04 11.17
CA GLU A 50 -2.41 4.37 11.53
C GLU A 50 -1.28 5.42 11.56
N ALA A 51 -0.10 5.06 12.06
CA ALA A 51 1.06 5.96 12.04
C ALA A 51 1.49 6.27 10.60
N HIS A 52 1.49 5.26 9.71
CA HIS A 52 1.78 5.44 8.30
C HIS A 52 0.71 6.26 7.58
N ALA A 53 -0.58 6.08 7.91
CA ALA A 53 -1.66 6.92 7.39
C ALA A 53 -1.45 8.40 7.74
N ARG A 54 -1.14 8.70 9.00
CA ARG A 54 -0.81 10.07 9.43
C ARG A 54 0.43 10.61 8.71
N PHE A 55 1.45 9.78 8.52
CA PHE A 55 2.67 10.19 7.82
C PHE A 55 2.41 10.56 6.36
N VAL A 56 1.73 9.71 5.58
CA VAL A 56 1.49 10.01 4.15
C VAL A 56 0.53 11.17 3.94
N SER A 57 -0.41 11.39 4.88
CA SER A 57 -1.38 12.49 4.81
C SER A 57 -0.78 13.83 5.25
N ASN A 58 0.13 13.85 6.24
CA ASN A 58 0.64 15.09 6.82
C ASN A 58 2.03 15.46 6.31
N THR A 59 2.91 14.49 6.08
CA THR A 59 4.30 14.68 5.62
C THR A 59 4.46 14.22 4.19
N GLY A 60 4.37 12.92 3.92
CA GLY A 60 4.39 12.30 2.60
C GLY A 60 5.68 12.52 1.81
N TYR A 61 6.81 12.74 2.47
CA TYR A 61 8.13 12.86 1.84
C TYR A 61 9.25 12.50 2.82
N TYR A 62 10.41 12.20 2.27
CA TYR A 62 11.68 12.17 3.00
C TYR A 62 12.69 13.12 2.31
N VAL A 63 13.78 13.44 3.00
CA VAL A 63 14.83 14.31 2.44
C VAL A 63 16.02 13.45 2.02
N TYR A 64 16.41 13.57 0.76
CA TYR A 64 17.60 12.92 0.23
C TYR A 64 18.40 13.92 -0.62
N GLY A 65 19.70 14.07 -0.33
CA GLY A 65 20.55 15.04 -1.01
C GLY A 65 20.04 16.48 -0.89
N GLY A 66 19.45 16.87 0.25
CA GLY A 66 18.89 18.21 0.49
C GLY A 66 17.56 18.48 -0.24
N LYS A 67 16.99 17.51 -0.92
CA LYS A 67 15.73 17.65 -1.67
C LYS A 67 14.63 16.74 -1.09
N LYS A 68 13.39 17.23 -1.08
CA LYS A 68 12.23 16.45 -0.73
C LYS A 68 11.95 15.42 -1.84
N ARG A 69 11.77 14.18 -1.43
CA ARG A 69 11.32 13.06 -2.26
C ARG A 69 9.93 12.67 -1.78
N TYR A 70 8.91 13.00 -2.56
CA TYR A 70 7.52 12.69 -2.22
C TYR A 70 7.25 11.21 -2.43
N ILE A 71 6.53 10.61 -1.46
CA ILE A 71 6.16 9.20 -1.48
C ILE A 71 4.69 9.04 -1.11
N SER A 72 4.06 8.05 -1.72
CA SER A 72 2.70 7.65 -1.43
C SER A 72 2.46 6.24 -1.97
N TRP A 73 1.54 5.52 -1.37
CA TRP A 73 1.14 4.18 -1.76
C TRP A 73 -0.35 3.98 -1.51
N HIS A 74 -0.90 2.84 -1.97
CA HIS A 74 -2.35 2.64 -1.95
C HIS A 74 -2.85 2.07 -0.62
N TYR A 75 -2.11 1.12 -0.02
CA TYR A 75 -2.50 0.47 1.22
C TYR A 75 -1.34 0.34 2.20
N THR A 76 -1.65 0.50 3.48
CA THR A 76 -0.80 -0.02 4.57
C THR A 76 -1.57 -1.08 5.32
N VAL A 77 -0.89 -2.19 5.66
CA VAL A 77 -1.46 -3.34 6.35
C VAL A 77 -0.62 -3.66 7.57
N ASP A 78 -1.27 -3.88 8.71
CA ASP A 78 -0.68 -4.40 9.93
C ASP A 78 -1.46 -5.62 10.45
N ASP A 79 -1.23 -6.03 11.71
CA ASP A 79 -1.83 -7.22 12.29
C ASP A 79 -3.30 -7.05 12.68
N ASP A 80 -3.85 -5.83 12.70
CA ASP A 80 -5.24 -5.58 13.03
C ASP A 80 -6.02 -4.73 12.01
N SER A 81 -5.34 -3.99 11.14
CA SER A 81 -5.98 -3.07 10.21
C SER A 81 -5.40 -3.10 8.79
N CYS A 82 -6.18 -2.57 7.87
CA CYS A 82 -5.81 -2.30 6.48
C CYS A 82 -6.33 -0.92 6.12
N ILE A 83 -5.46 0.01 5.75
CA ILE A 83 -5.85 1.40 5.47
C ILE A 83 -5.55 1.73 4.02
N ARG A 84 -6.56 2.24 3.29
CA ARG A 84 -6.40 2.69 1.91
C ARG A 84 -6.15 4.19 1.85
N HIS A 85 -5.02 4.60 1.27
CA HIS A 85 -4.55 5.99 1.20
C HIS A 85 -4.79 6.67 -0.14
N LEU A 86 -4.95 5.90 -1.21
CA LEU A 86 -5.23 6.42 -2.56
C LEU A 86 -6.35 5.64 -3.23
N PRO A 87 -7.15 6.28 -4.10
CA PRO A 87 -7.98 5.56 -5.05
C PRO A 87 -7.14 4.65 -5.94
N LEU A 88 -7.65 3.48 -6.31
CA LEU A 88 -6.88 2.49 -7.09
C LEU A 88 -6.58 2.96 -8.52
N ASN A 89 -7.31 3.94 -9.01
CA ASN A 89 -7.13 4.54 -10.33
C ASN A 89 -6.29 5.84 -10.29
N GLU A 90 -5.57 6.10 -9.22
CA GLU A 90 -4.61 7.21 -9.10
C GLU A 90 -3.19 6.68 -8.90
N VAL A 91 -2.21 7.39 -9.49
CA VAL A 91 -0.77 7.07 -9.35
C VAL A 91 -0.30 7.29 -7.93
N GLY A 92 0.44 6.32 -7.36
CA GLY A 92 1.22 6.46 -6.14
C GLY A 92 2.72 6.55 -6.43
N PHE A 93 3.49 7.12 -5.51
CA PHE A 93 4.94 7.23 -5.61
C PHE A 93 5.63 6.23 -4.67
N HIS A 94 5.70 4.95 -5.07
CA HIS A 94 6.19 3.86 -4.21
C HIS A 94 7.22 2.94 -4.86
N ALA A 95 7.25 2.85 -6.19
CA ALA A 95 8.04 1.84 -6.88
C ALA A 95 9.46 2.31 -7.29
N GLY A 96 9.81 3.56 -7.02
CA GLY A 96 11.11 4.11 -7.42
C GLY A 96 11.28 4.31 -8.94
N SER A 97 10.35 3.84 -9.75
CA SER A 97 10.34 3.99 -11.21
C SER A 97 9.01 4.57 -11.71
N ALA A 98 9.05 5.28 -12.82
CA ALA A 98 7.84 5.83 -13.43
C ALA A 98 6.90 4.72 -13.93
N SER A 99 7.46 3.62 -14.42
CA SER A 99 6.69 2.46 -14.89
C SER A 99 5.92 1.83 -13.73
N GLY A 100 6.60 1.45 -12.66
CA GLY A 100 5.99 0.84 -11.48
C GLY A 100 4.93 1.73 -10.84
N ASN A 101 5.22 3.03 -10.68
CA ASN A 101 4.28 3.99 -10.10
C ASN A 101 3.00 4.16 -10.93
N ARG A 102 3.08 4.05 -12.25
CA ARG A 102 1.95 4.25 -13.19
C ARG A 102 1.15 2.99 -13.48
N THR A 103 1.64 1.82 -13.08
CA THR A 103 1.01 0.54 -13.46
C THR A 103 0.70 -0.36 -12.28
N SER A 104 1.17 -0.04 -11.06
CA SER A 104 0.94 -0.93 -9.92
C SER A 104 0.31 -0.27 -8.71
N ILE A 105 -0.48 -1.07 -7.99
CA ILE A 105 -1.02 -0.76 -6.68
C ILE A 105 0.04 -1.08 -5.64
N GLY A 106 0.54 -0.07 -4.90
CA GLY A 106 1.52 -0.27 -3.84
C GLY A 106 0.85 -0.67 -2.52
N ILE A 107 1.34 -1.75 -1.91
CA ILE A 107 0.93 -2.22 -0.59
C ILE A 107 2.16 -2.27 0.32
N GLU A 108 2.09 -1.57 1.44
CA GLU A 108 3.11 -1.58 2.50
C GLU A 108 2.65 -2.46 3.66
N ILE A 109 3.49 -3.41 4.06
CA ILE A 109 3.26 -4.27 5.22
C ILE A 109 4.11 -3.78 6.38
N CYS A 110 3.48 -3.48 7.52
CA CYS A 110 4.17 -3.00 8.71
C CYS A 110 5.13 -4.04 9.28
N MET A 111 6.26 -3.55 9.83
CA MET A 111 7.36 -4.37 10.37
C MET A 111 7.78 -3.89 11.77
N ASN A 112 6.93 -3.11 12.44
CA ASN A 112 7.27 -2.46 13.71
C ASN A 112 7.43 -3.47 14.85
N GLU A 113 8.21 -3.09 15.85
CA GLU A 113 8.39 -3.88 17.07
C GLU A 113 7.05 -4.14 17.76
N GLY A 114 6.83 -5.39 18.18
CA GLY A 114 5.62 -5.84 18.87
C GLY A 114 4.47 -6.26 17.95
N ILE A 115 4.61 -6.10 16.61
CA ILE A 115 3.60 -6.57 15.65
C ILE A 115 3.52 -8.11 15.61
N ASP A 116 2.33 -8.66 15.46
CA ASP A 116 2.14 -10.05 15.02
C ASP A 116 2.35 -10.13 13.50
N GLN A 117 3.58 -10.39 13.11
CA GLN A 117 3.98 -10.39 11.70
C GLN A 117 3.23 -11.44 10.87
N ALA A 118 2.91 -12.60 11.46
CA ALA A 118 2.14 -13.64 10.77
C ALA A 118 0.72 -13.17 10.44
N ARG A 119 0.08 -12.45 11.36
CA ARG A 119 -1.25 -11.86 11.13
C ARG A 119 -1.21 -10.72 10.12
N ALA A 120 -0.17 -9.89 10.14
CA ALA A 120 0.02 -8.83 9.15
C ALA A 120 0.16 -9.40 7.74
N PHE A 121 0.99 -10.44 7.56
CA PHE A 121 1.11 -11.14 6.29
C PHE A 121 -0.18 -11.82 5.84
N ASP A 122 -0.89 -12.51 6.73
CA ASP A 122 -2.17 -13.14 6.41
C ASP A 122 -3.20 -12.10 5.93
N ARG A 123 -3.27 -10.94 6.59
CA ARG A 123 -4.14 -9.83 6.17
C ARG A 123 -3.74 -9.28 4.80
N ALA A 124 -2.45 -9.10 4.55
CA ALA A 124 -1.95 -8.66 3.24
C ALA A 124 -2.28 -9.67 2.15
N GLN A 125 -2.15 -10.97 2.39
CA GLN A 125 -2.54 -12.02 1.45
C GLN A 125 -4.05 -11.97 1.12
N ARG A 126 -4.89 -11.74 2.11
CA ARG A 126 -6.34 -11.57 1.88
C ARG A 126 -6.66 -10.33 1.06
N LEU A 127 -5.97 -9.20 1.32
CA LEU A 127 -6.10 -7.98 0.51
C LEU A 127 -5.71 -8.25 -0.94
N VAL A 128 -4.55 -8.87 -1.17
CA VAL A 128 -4.08 -9.23 -2.52
C VAL A 128 -5.09 -10.13 -3.22
N ALA A 129 -5.60 -11.17 -2.55
CA ALA A 129 -6.61 -12.05 -3.12
C ALA A 129 -7.90 -11.30 -3.51
N CYS A 130 -8.33 -10.34 -2.69
CA CYS A 130 -9.47 -9.48 -3.02
C CYS A 130 -9.20 -8.63 -4.26
N LEU A 131 -8.03 -7.99 -4.34
CA LEU A 131 -7.66 -7.14 -5.48
C LEU A 131 -7.50 -7.97 -6.76
N CYS A 132 -6.89 -9.15 -6.70
CA CYS A 132 -6.79 -10.04 -7.84
C CYS A 132 -8.17 -10.43 -8.37
N TYR A 133 -9.09 -10.79 -7.47
CA TYR A 133 -10.46 -11.12 -7.86
C TYR A 133 -11.18 -9.92 -8.50
N ASP A 134 -11.10 -8.74 -7.88
CA ASP A 134 -11.83 -7.54 -8.29
C ASP A 134 -11.29 -6.95 -9.61
N LEU A 135 -9.99 -7.07 -9.85
CA LEU A 135 -9.28 -6.44 -10.97
C LEU A 135 -8.86 -7.44 -12.07
N GLY A 136 -9.09 -8.74 -11.84
CA GLY A 136 -8.74 -9.79 -12.81
C GLY A 136 -7.24 -10.05 -12.90
N PHE A 137 -6.48 -9.81 -11.83
CA PHE A 137 -5.04 -10.05 -11.81
C PHE A 137 -4.71 -11.53 -11.57
N SER A 138 -3.62 -11.98 -12.21
CA SER A 138 -3.03 -13.30 -11.97
C SER A 138 -2.04 -13.22 -10.80
N VAL A 139 -2.18 -14.13 -9.83
CA VAL A 139 -1.26 -14.22 -8.70
C VAL A 139 0.17 -14.56 -9.16
N ASP A 140 0.30 -15.33 -10.24
CA ASP A 140 1.59 -15.81 -10.73
C ASP A 140 2.39 -14.75 -11.50
N THR A 141 1.71 -13.77 -12.12
CA THR A 141 2.37 -12.84 -13.05
C THR A 141 2.24 -11.37 -12.67
N ASP A 142 1.24 -10.99 -11.86
CA ASP A 142 0.89 -9.58 -11.65
C ASP A 142 1.18 -9.11 -10.22
N ILE A 143 1.82 -9.95 -9.39
CA ILE A 143 2.26 -9.61 -8.04
C ILE A 143 3.78 -9.54 -8.04
N HIS A 144 4.31 -8.37 -7.67
CA HIS A 144 5.75 -8.09 -7.75
C HIS A 144 6.31 -7.58 -6.42
N PRO A 145 7.56 -7.93 -6.07
CA PRO A 145 8.29 -7.23 -5.03
C PRO A 145 8.79 -5.86 -5.55
N HIS A 146 9.15 -4.96 -4.63
CA HIS A 146 9.72 -3.64 -5.01
C HIS A 146 10.88 -3.75 -6.02
N MET A 147 11.75 -4.73 -5.84
CA MET A 147 12.93 -4.95 -6.68
C MET A 147 12.63 -5.30 -8.15
N HIS A 148 11.37 -5.53 -8.51
CA HIS A 148 10.95 -5.81 -9.90
C HIS A 148 11.07 -4.56 -10.80
N TRP A 149 10.96 -3.37 -10.24
CA TRP A 149 10.94 -2.10 -10.97
C TRP A 149 12.33 -1.43 -10.99
#